data_4c5d2aed55fd15a4ada85c23c105feec
#
_entry.id   4c5d2aed55fd15a4ada85c23c105feec
#
_cell.length_a   1.000
_cell.length_b   1.000
_cell.length_c   1.000
_cell.angle_alpha   90.00
_cell.angle_beta   90.00
_cell.angle_gamma   90.00
#
_symmetry.space_group_name_H-M   'P 1'
#
loop_
_entity.id
_entity.type
_entity.pdbx_description
1 polymer ?
#
loop_
_entity_poly.entity_id
_entity_poly.type
_entity_poly.pdbx_seq_one_letter_code
_entity_poly.pdbx_strand_id
1 'polypeptide(L)'
;MTDGHAAQALTPAQAFDSLYAFCAPALIRQAYLLTGRRERARAAVERAFQLAWQRWPEVARDRDPAGWVRATTYECALSPWHRFIPRRRLPDPPPDPVDRAFQRALLRLPPSYRRTLVLYDGVGLDLPETAAETEASTPAAANRLLHAREAVAARLPELADPAELHRRLVRLASAGHLAAAGSPPSSPSPSALAPSASASSSPSANRPTAGPPIAGPVALRAAGERTSRFWTRSAIALTVIIVGATALTLRTAPTHYLAPVSPGRPVQELPAQGMLGPLSQQELKLSTKLRKEAAGGPARLEPEAR
;
A
#
# COMPACT_ATOMS: atom_id res chain seq x y z
N MET A 1 21.20 50.51 10.01
CA MET A 1 20.45 49.95 8.89
C MET A 1 20.59 48.43 9.01
N THR A 2 19.66 47.82 9.69
CA THR A 2 19.60 46.36 9.87
C THR A 2 18.57 45.84 8.87
N ASP A 3 19.06 45.30 7.73
CA ASP A 3 18.24 44.62 6.78
C ASP A 3 17.68 43.34 7.42
N GLY A 4 16.49 43.45 7.97
CA GLY A 4 15.67 42.31 8.38
C GLY A 4 15.25 41.54 7.14
N HIS A 5 16.05 40.51 6.80
CA HIS A 5 15.58 39.44 5.91
C HIS A 5 14.39 38.77 6.63
N ALA A 6 13.19 39.29 6.42
CA ALA A 6 11.98 38.56 6.74
C ALA A 6 12.07 37.20 6.00
N ALA A 7 12.26 36.13 6.72
CA ALA A 7 12.26 34.80 6.18
C ALA A 7 10.91 34.62 5.46
N GLN A 8 10.92 34.68 4.14
CA GLN A 8 9.72 34.52 3.32
C GLN A 8 9.17 33.12 3.62
N ALA A 9 8.00 33.07 4.22
CA ALA A 9 7.30 31.82 4.47
C ALA A 9 7.13 31.06 3.15
N LEU A 10 7.62 29.82 3.10
CA LEU A 10 7.49 28.97 1.92
C LEU A 10 6.02 28.77 1.55
N THR A 11 5.70 28.89 0.28
CA THR A 11 4.38 28.47 -0.19
C THR A 11 4.18 26.95 0.01
N PRO A 12 2.95 26.47 0.16
CA PRO A 12 2.69 25.02 0.27
C PRO A 12 3.34 24.19 -0.84
N ALA A 13 3.38 24.72 -2.07
CA ALA A 13 4.03 24.09 -3.19
C ALA A 13 5.57 24.02 -3.02
N GLN A 14 6.19 25.10 -2.58
CA GLN A 14 7.64 25.13 -2.32
C GLN A 14 8.04 24.20 -1.16
N ALA A 15 7.24 24.17 -0.09
CA ALA A 15 7.46 23.30 1.04
C ALA A 15 7.36 21.81 0.62
N PHE A 16 6.35 21.47 -0.19
CA PHE A 16 6.21 20.13 -0.76
C PHE A 16 7.38 19.77 -1.67
N ASP A 17 7.79 20.65 -2.56
CA ASP A 17 8.90 20.43 -3.49
C ASP A 17 10.21 20.23 -2.73
N SER A 18 10.43 20.97 -1.64
CA SER A 18 11.58 20.79 -0.75
C SER A 18 11.56 19.44 -0.04
N LEU A 19 10.41 19.04 0.50
CA LEU A 19 10.22 17.72 1.13
C LEU A 19 10.49 16.58 0.12
N TYR A 20 9.98 16.74 -1.11
CA TYR A 20 10.22 15.78 -2.18
C TYR A 20 11.72 15.66 -2.53
N ALA A 21 12.38 16.79 -2.77
CA ALA A 21 13.79 16.82 -3.13
C ALA A 21 14.68 16.17 -2.04
N PHE A 22 14.34 16.40 -0.79
CA PHE A 22 15.07 15.85 0.34
C PHE A 22 14.82 14.35 0.55
N CYS A 23 13.55 13.91 0.53
CA CYS A 23 13.19 12.56 0.94
C CYS A 23 13.20 11.54 -0.20
N ALA A 24 12.79 11.91 -1.44
CA ALA A 24 12.54 10.95 -2.50
C ALA A 24 13.73 10.06 -2.85
N PRO A 25 14.98 10.56 -2.96
CA PRO A 25 16.13 9.70 -3.28
C PRO A 25 16.39 8.62 -2.22
N ALA A 26 16.24 8.97 -0.93
CA ALA A 26 16.41 8.02 0.17
C ALA A 26 15.27 7.00 0.20
N LEU A 27 14.04 7.45 0.04
CA LEU A 27 12.85 6.59 0.04
C LEU A 27 12.84 5.58 -1.11
N ILE A 28 13.34 5.95 -2.30
CA ILE A 28 13.49 5.01 -3.42
C ILE A 28 14.47 3.90 -3.07
N ARG A 29 15.61 4.22 -2.45
CA ARG A 29 16.58 3.23 -1.98
C ARG A 29 15.97 2.29 -0.94
N GLN A 30 15.28 2.82 0.05
CA GLN A 30 14.60 2.05 1.09
C GLN A 30 13.50 1.16 0.50
N ALA A 31 12.64 1.70 -0.37
CA ALA A 31 11.60 0.94 -1.04
C ALA A 31 12.16 -0.16 -1.96
N TYR A 32 13.36 0.05 -2.54
CA TYR A 32 14.05 -1.00 -3.28
C TYR A 32 14.45 -2.18 -2.38
N LEU A 33 14.98 -1.92 -1.18
CA LEU A 33 15.27 -2.96 -0.20
C LEU A 33 14.01 -3.77 0.17
N LEU A 34 12.87 -3.11 0.24
CA LEU A 34 11.60 -3.75 0.58
C LEU A 34 11.00 -4.59 -0.57
N THR A 35 11.19 -4.14 -1.81
CA THR A 35 10.50 -4.73 -2.97
C THR A 35 11.42 -5.56 -3.87
N GLY A 36 12.72 -5.30 -3.84
CA GLY A 36 13.70 -5.86 -4.77
C GLY A 36 13.52 -5.38 -6.22
N ARG A 37 12.75 -4.30 -6.45
CA ARG A 37 12.33 -3.85 -7.79
C ARG A 37 12.35 -2.34 -7.89
N ARG A 38 13.13 -1.82 -8.80
CA ARG A 38 13.32 -0.36 -8.99
C ARG A 38 12.02 0.35 -9.39
N GLU A 39 11.32 -0.19 -10.39
CA GLU A 39 10.05 0.40 -10.83
C GLU A 39 8.99 0.44 -9.71
N ARG A 40 8.93 -0.63 -8.91
CA ARG A 40 8.00 -0.70 -7.79
C ARG A 40 8.38 0.27 -6.68
N ALA A 41 9.65 0.40 -6.39
CA ALA A 41 10.17 1.37 -5.43
C ALA A 41 9.81 2.80 -5.85
N ARG A 42 10.03 3.15 -7.12
CA ARG A 42 9.65 4.46 -7.67
C ARG A 42 8.13 4.69 -7.60
N ALA A 43 7.35 3.73 -8.07
CA ALA A 43 5.88 3.84 -8.05
C ALA A 43 5.34 3.99 -6.62
N ALA A 44 5.95 3.32 -5.63
CA ALA A 44 5.57 3.45 -4.23
C ALA A 44 5.86 4.87 -3.69
N VAL A 45 7.03 5.42 -4.01
CA VAL A 45 7.38 6.79 -3.63
C VAL A 45 6.49 7.82 -4.32
N GLU A 46 6.29 7.69 -5.63
CA GLU A 46 5.38 8.57 -6.39
C GLU A 46 3.97 8.55 -5.79
N ARG A 47 3.47 7.36 -5.45
CA ARG A 47 2.15 7.22 -4.84
C ARG A 47 2.09 7.85 -3.45
N ALA A 48 3.12 7.67 -2.62
CA ALA A 48 3.21 8.27 -1.30
C ALA A 48 3.18 9.81 -1.37
N PHE A 49 3.95 10.41 -2.30
CA PHE A 49 3.93 11.86 -2.50
C PHE A 49 2.63 12.38 -3.11
N GLN A 50 1.96 11.61 -3.97
CA GLN A 50 0.60 11.97 -4.42
C GLN A 50 -0.39 12.02 -3.25
N LEU A 51 -0.32 11.06 -2.33
CA LEU A 51 -1.14 11.05 -1.11
C LEU A 51 -0.77 12.18 -0.16
N ALA A 52 0.53 12.47 -0.01
CA ALA A 52 1.02 13.61 0.77
C ALA A 52 0.48 14.95 0.25
N TRP A 53 0.45 15.14 -1.07
CA TRP A 53 -0.14 16.35 -1.66
C TRP A 53 -1.65 16.44 -1.43
N GLN A 54 -2.36 15.33 -1.57
CA GLN A 54 -3.81 15.27 -1.31
C GLN A 54 -4.15 15.61 0.15
N ARG A 55 -3.26 15.28 1.09
CA ARG A 55 -3.41 15.55 2.53
C ARG A 55 -2.41 16.61 3.03
N TRP A 56 -1.99 17.51 2.14
CA TRP A 56 -0.92 18.45 2.47
C TRP A 56 -1.15 19.26 3.75
N PRO A 57 -2.38 19.76 4.05
CA PRO A 57 -2.63 20.49 5.30
C PRO A 57 -2.37 19.63 6.57
N GLU A 58 -2.54 18.32 6.50
CA GLU A 58 -2.24 17.38 7.59
C GLU A 58 -0.73 17.14 7.67
N VAL A 59 -0.13 16.76 6.55
CA VAL A 59 1.30 16.46 6.44
C VAL A 59 2.17 17.65 6.83
N ALA A 60 1.80 18.85 6.41
CA ALA A 60 2.56 20.08 6.73
C ALA A 60 2.51 20.46 8.22
N ARG A 61 1.52 19.97 8.97
CA ARG A 61 1.39 20.15 10.42
C ARG A 61 1.93 19.00 11.22
N ASP A 62 2.30 17.90 10.56
CA ASP A 62 2.86 16.74 11.25
C ASP A 62 4.19 17.13 11.90
N ARG A 63 4.49 16.52 13.04
CA ARG A 63 5.76 16.71 13.75
C ARG A 63 6.95 16.19 12.93
N ASP A 64 6.74 15.12 12.16
CA ASP A 64 7.72 14.51 11.25
C ASP A 64 7.11 14.26 9.86
N PRO A 65 7.02 15.28 8.99
CA PRO A 65 6.52 15.10 7.64
C PRO A 65 7.32 14.08 6.82
N ALA A 66 8.62 13.95 7.09
CA ALA A 66 9.50 12.98 6.43
C ALA A 66 9.16 11.55 6.85
N GLY A 67 8.91 11.32 8.15
CA GLY A 67 8.42 10.05 8.68
C GLY A 67 7.06 9.69 8.13
N TRP A 68 6.14 10.64 8.03
CA TRP A 68 4.84 10.41 7.42
C TRP A 68 4.95 9.88 5.99
N VAL A 69 5.77 10.53 5.15
CA VAL A 69 6.00 10.09 3.76
C VAL A 69 6.73 8.75 3.72
N ARG A 70 7.67 8.50 4.65
CA ARG A 70 8.38 7.22 4.77
C ARG A 70 7.41 6.08 5.09
N ALA A 71 6.58 6.23 6.11
CA ALA A 71 5.57 5.25 6.49
C ALA A 71 4.63 4.93 5.33
N THR A 72 4.07 5.95 4.68
CA THR A 72 3.19 5.81 3.50
C THR A 72 3.90 5.13 2.32
N THR A 73 5.19 5.45 2.08
CA THR A 73 6.00 4.78 1.05
C THR A 73 6.12 3.28 1.33
N TYR A 74 6.36 2.90 2.58
CA TYR A 74 6.51 1.49 2.97
C TYR A 74 5.19 0.73 2.83
N GLU A 75 4.08 1.33 3.19
CA GLU A 75 2.74 0.76 2.97
C GLU A 75 2.47 0.53 1.48
N CYS A 76 2.74 1.54 0.64
CA CYS A 76 2.61 1.41 -0.80
C CYS A 76 3.53 0.33 -1.38
N ALA A 77 4.79 0.25 -0.91
CA ALA A 77 5.77 -0.73 -1.37
C ALA A 77 5.39 -2.17 -1.00
N LEU A 78 4.84 -2.38 0.20
CA LEU A 78 4.46 -3.69 0.73
C LEU A 78 3.01 -4.08 0.44
N SER A 79 2.21 -3.21 -0.16
CA SER A 79 0.81 -3.44 -0.48
C SER A 79 0.59 -4.73 -1.28
N PRO A 80 -0.35 -5.59 -0.88
CA PRO A 80 -0.64 -6.86 -1.56
C PRO A 80 -1.24 -6.69 -2.95
N TRP A 81 -1.87 -5.54 -3.25
CA TRP A 81 -2.51 -5.27 -4.54
C TRP A 81 -1.57 -5.40 -5.74
N HIS A 82 -0.26 -5.20 -5.54
CA HIS A 82 0.74 -5.37 -6.59
C HIS A 82 0.96 -6.84 -7.00
N ARG A 83 0.46 -7.81 -6.24
CA ARG A 83 0.54 -9.24 -6.58
C ARG A 83 -0.36 -9.60 -7.77
N PHE A 84 -1.38 -8.80 -8.03
CA PHE A 84 -2.34 -9.05 -9.11
C PHE A 84 -1.88 -8.55 -10.48
N ILE A 85 -0.75 -7.84 -10.57
CA ILE A 85 -0.20 -7.35 -11.84
C ILE A 85 0.89 -8.32 -12.33
N PRO A 86 0.59 -9.22 -13.32
CA PRO A 86 1.48 -10.34 -13.70
C PRO A 86 2.84 -9.92 -14.26
N ARG A 87 2.89 -8.82 -15.02
CA ARG A 87 4.09 -8.38 -15.76
C ARG A 87 5.23 -7.84 -14.88
N ARG A 88 5.03 -7.70 -13.55
CA ARG A 88 5.97 -7.04 -12.66
C ARG A 88 6.41 -7.93 -11.48
N ARG A 89 6.48 -9.24 -11.67
CA ARG A 89 6.72 -10.18 -10.57
C ARG A 89 8.18 -10.47 -10.26
N LEU A 90 9.09 -10.33 -11.22
CA LEU A 90 10.50 -10.70 -11.04
C LEU A 90 11.28 -9.57 -10.35
N PRO A 91 12.09 -9.87 -9.32
CA PRO A 91 13.04 -8.92 -8.75
C PRO A 91 14.04 -8.45 -9.80
N ASP A 92 14.55 -7.22 -9.66
CA ASP A 92 15.66 -6.71 -10.45
C ASP A 92 16.96 -7.08 -9.72
N PRO A 93 17.64 -8.18 -10.10
CA PRO A 93 18.81 -8.63 -9.38
C PRO A 93 19.96 -7.64 -9.57
N PRO A 94 20.70 -7.31 -8.49
CA PRO A 94 21.95 -6.56 -8.62
C PRO A 94 22.98 -7.33 -9.43
N PRO A 95 23.95 -6.66 -10.05
CA PRO A 95 24.97 -7.30 -10.86
C PRO A 95 25.90 -8.21 -10.02
N ASP A 96 26.22 -7.82 -8.79
CA ASP A 96 27.04 -8.58 -7.88
C ASP A 96 26.30 -9.84 -7.38
N PRO A 97 26.91 -11.05 -7.48
CA PRO A 97 26.31 -12.30 -7.01
C PRO A 97 26.10 -12.31 -5.49
N VAL A 98 26.96 -11.65 -4.71
CA VAL A 98 26.84 -11.56 -3.25
C VAL A 98 25.64 -10.68 -2.88
N ASP A 99 25.49 -9.54 -3.51
CA ASP A 99 24.35 -8.65 -3.33
C ASP A 99 23.03 -9.30 -3.78
N ARG A 100 23.08 -10.17 -4.81
CA ARG A 100 21.93 -10.99 -5.23
C ARG A 100 21.53 -12.02 -4.18
N ALA A 101 22.50 -12.66 -3.54
CA ALA A 101 22.23 -13.61 -2.45
C ALA A 101 21.60 -12.89 -1.27
N PHE A 102 22.11 -11.73 -0.89
CA PHE A 102 21.57 -10.91 0.18
C PHE A 102 20.16 -10.39 -0.15
N GLN A 103 19.95 -9.84 -1.35
CA GLN A 103 18.60 -9.42 -1.78
C GLN A 103 17.59 -10.57 -1.68
N ARG A 104 17.98 -11.79 -2.12
CA ARG A 104 17.11 -12.97 -2.00
C ARG A 104 16.82 -13.34 -0.56
N ALA A 105 17.80 -13.26 0.34
CA ALA A 105 17.62 -13.50 1.76
C ALA A 105 16.64 -12.48 2.37
N LEU A 106 16.84 -11.20 2.05
CA LEU A 106 15.99 -10.11 2.51
C LEU A 106 14.54 -10.25 2.02
N LEU A 107 14.33 -10.57 0.74
CA LEU A 107 13.00 -10.72 0.15
C LEU A 107 12.24 -11.97 0.65
N ARG A 108 12.92 -12.95 1.22
CA ARG A 108 12.31 -14.11 1.88
C ARG A 108 11.77 -13.83 3.27
N LEU A 109 12.22 -12.75 3.90
CA LEU A 109 11.66 -12.32 5.18
C LEU A 109 10.19 -11.94 5.03
N PRO A 110 9.34 -12.24 6.01
CA PRO A 110 7.98 -11.68 6.07
C PRO A 110 8.02 -10.16 5.96
N PRO A 111 7.02 -9.51 5.34
CA PRO A 111 7.03 -8.07 5.10
C PRO A 111 7.24 -7.23 6.37
N SER A 112 6.63 -7.62 7.50
CA SER A 112 6.78 -6.93 8.78
C SER A 112 8.21 -7.01 9.33
N TYR A 113 8.84 -8.19 9.26
CA TYR A 113 10.23 -8.39 9.71
C TYR A 113 11.22 -7.61 8.84
N ARG A 114 11.03 -7.62 7.53
CA ARG A 114 11.84 -6.87 6.57
C ARG A 114 11.69 -5.36 6.77
N ARG A 115 10.46 -4.86 7.01
CA ARG A 115 10.20 -3.46 7.33
C ARG A 115 10.98 -3.05 8.58
N THR A 116 10.88 -3.82 9.67
CA THR A 116 11.59 -3.55 10.92
C THR A 116 13.11 -3.54 10.72
N LEU A 117 13.65 -4.54 10.00
CA LEU A 117 15.09 -4.61 9.71
C LEU A 117 15.60 -3.40 8.91
N VAL A 118 14.85 -2.99 7.86
CA VAL A 118 15.23 -1.85 7.03
C VAL A 118 15.15 -0.54 7.80
N LEU A 119 14.16 -0.35 8.68
CA LEU A 119 14.03 0.85 9.52
C LEU A 119 15.16 0.94 10.54
N TYR A 120 15.44 -0.14 11.25
CA TYR A 120 16.44 -0.14 12.30
C TYR A 120 17.88 -0.19 11.73
N ASP A 121 18.21 -1.24 10.97
CA ASP A 121 19.57 -1.45 10.45
C ASP A 121 19.89 -0.66 9.20
N GLY A 122 18.88 -0.30 8.39
CA GLY A 122 19.08 0.41 7.13
C GLY A 122 18.95 1.91 7.22
N VAL A 123 17.98 2.42 7.98
CA VAL A 123 17.72 3.85 8.17
C VAL A 123 18.40 4.39 9.40
N GLY A 124 18.57 3.55 10.44
CA GLY A 124 19.20 3.92 11.70
C GLY A 124 18.21 4.52 12.71
N LEU A 125 16.92 4.21 12.59
CA LEU A 125 15.94 4.59 13.62
C LEU A 125 16.21 3.80 14.90
N ASP A 126 15.93 4.41 16.04
CA ASP A 126 15.97 3.68 17.28
C ASP A 126 14.81 2.66 17.40
N LEU A 127 14.85 1.82 18.43
CA LEU A 127 13.85 0.76 18.60
C LEU A 127 12.44 1.30 18.90
N PRO A 128 12.25 2.30 19.76
CA PRO A 128 10.97 2.97 19.97
C PRO A 128 10.40 3.61 18.70
N GLU A 129 11.21 4.32 17.93
CA GLU A 129 10.80 4.93 16.66
C GLU A 129 10.41 3.86 15.62
N THR A 130 11.22 2.80 15.53
CA THR A 130 10.91 1.65 14.65
C THR A 130 9.60 0.97 15.07
N ALA A 131 9.34 0.84 16.36
CA ALA A 131 8.10 0.29 16.89
C ALA A 131 6.91 1.18 16.52
N ALA A 132 7.03 2.49 16.71
CA ALA A 132 6.00 3.46 16.37
C ALA A 132 5.68 3.42 14.87
N GLU A 133 6.69 3.43 13.99
CA GLU A 133 6.49 3.37 12.53
C GLU A 133 5.93 2.03 12.03
N THR A 134 6.14 0.93 12.76
CA THR A 134 5.61 -0.39 12.39
C THR A 134 4.32 -0.74 13.11
N GLU A 135 3.72 0.23 13.84
CA GLU A 135 2.50 0.06 14.63
C GLU A 135 2.60 -1.16 15.56
N ALA A 136 3.75 -1.32 16.21
CA ALA A 136 4.06 -2.42 17.10
C ALA A 136 4.46 -1.93 18.49
N SER A 137 4.34 -2.80 19.48
CA SER A 137 5.00 -2.52 20.77
C SER A 137 6.52 -2.66 20.62
N THR A 138 7.28 -1.93 21.45
CA THR A 138 8.75 -2.01 21.43
C THR A 138 9.27 -3.45 21.60
N PRO A 139 8.73 -4.29 22.49
CA PRO A 139 9.13 -5.70 22.57
C PRO A 139 8.81 -6.50 21.29
N ALA A 140 7.68 -6.21 20.64
CA ALA A 140 7.33 -6.87 19.40
C ALA A 140 8.27 -6.46 18.24
N ALA A 141 8.66 -5.20 18.16
CA ALA A 141 9.64 -4.71 17.19
C ALA A 141 11.02 -5.35 17.45
N ALA A 142 11.45 -5.44 18.72
CA ALA A 142 12.69 -6.11 19.11
C ALA A 142 12.71 -7.58 18.66
N ASN A 143 11.65 -8.32 18.93
CA ASN A 143 11.54 -9.72 18.54
C ASN A 143 11.54 -9.88 17.00
N ARG A 144 10.84 -9.00 16.27
CA ARG A 144 10.87 -9.00 14.79
C ARG A 144 12.28 -8.75 14.25
N LEU A 145 13.00 -7.79 14.86
CA LEU A 145 14.37 -7.48 14.47
C LEU A 145 15.32 -8.64 14.73
N LEU A 146 15.25 -9.25 15.93
CA LEU A 146 16.07 -10.41 16.29
C LEU A 146 15.85 -11.55 15.27
N HIS A 147 14.62 -11.98 15.07
CA HIS A 147 14.33 -13.04 14.12
C HIS A 147 14.67 -12.69 12.66
N ALA A 148 14.56 -11.41 12.27
CA ALA A 148 14.98 -10.98 10.94
C ALA A 148 16.50 -11.13 10.76
N ARG A 149 17.30 -10.72 11.75
CA ARG A 149 18.76 -10.89 11.75
C ARG A 149 19.16 -12.36 11.75
N GLU A 150 18.57 -13.18 12.63
CA GLU A 150 18.79 -14.61 12.67
C GLU A 150 18.50 -15.29 11.33
N ALA A 151 17.36 -14.96 10.70
CA ALA A 151 16.98 -15.52 9.41
C ALA A 151 17.90 -15.09 8.25
N VAL A 152 18.50 -13.91 8.32
CA VAL A 152 19.54 -13.47 7.38
C VAL A 152 20.85 -14.19 7.67
N ALA A 153 21.32 -14.21 8.92
CA ALA A 153 22.55 -14.86 9.33
C ALA A 153 22.55 -16.38 9.05
N ALA A 154 21.40 -17.04 9.20
CA ALA A 154 21.26 -18.47 8.86
C ALA A 154 21.53 -18.78 7.38
N ARG A 155 21.40 -17.77 6.50
CA ARG A 155 21.66 -17.92 5.06
C ARG A 155 23.01 -17.34 4.62
N LEU A 156 23.45 -16.34 5.34
CA LEU A 156 24.65 -15.54 5.07
C LEU A 156 25.35 -15.30 6.42
N PRO A 157 26.13 -16.29 6.90
CA PRO A 157 26.75 -16.21 8.23
C PRO A 157 27.69 -15.01 8.39
N GLU A 158 28.24 -14.49 7.30
CA GLU A 158 29.06 -13.28 7.26
C GLU A 158 28.28 -12.01 7.65
N LEU A 159 26.96 -12.05 7.61
CA LEU A 159 26.07 -10.93 8.00
C LEU A 159 25.51 -11.08 9.43
N ALA A 160 26.08 -11.96 10.24
CA ALA A 160 25.75 -12.05 11.66
C ALA A 160 26.18 -10.81 12.45
N ASP A 161 27.24 -10.12 11.98
CA ASP A 161 27.67 -8.84 12.54
C ASP A 161 26.71 -7.72 12.08
N PRO A 162 26.06 -6.98 13.01
CA PRO A 162 25.17 -5.88 12.68
C PRO A 162 25.86 -4.77 11.85
N ALA A 163 27.14 -4.51 12.05
CA ALA A 163 27.87 -3.49 11.31
C ALA A 163 28.06 -3.92 9.85
N GLU A 164 28.35 -5.20 9.58
CA GLU A 164 28.44 -5.72 8.21
C GLU A 164 27.06 -5.73 7.55
N LEU A 165 26.03 -6.13 8.27
CA LEU A 165 24.65 -6.08 7.80
C LEU A 165 24.25 -4.66 7.37
N HIS A 166 24.54 -3.66 8.21
CA HIS A 166 24.30 -2.25 7.86
C HIS A 166 25.04 -1.84 6.60
N ARG A 167 26.35 -2.10 6.52
CA ARG A 167 27.16 -1.80 5.33
C ARG A 167 26.59 -2.44 4.07
N ARG A 168 26.12 -3.67 4.18
CA ARG A 168 25.55 -4.42 3.06
C ARG A 168 24.18 -3.87 2.63
N LEU A 169 23.33 -3.45 3.58
CA LEU A 169 22.08 -2.76 3.30
C LEU A 169 22.31 -1.45 2.54
N VAL A 170 23.27 -0.63 2.99
CA VAL A 170 23.64 0.63 2.33
C VAL A 170 24.16 0.38 0.91
N ARG A 171 25.01 -0.62 0.73
CA ARG A 171 25.54 -1.00 -0.60
C ARG A 171 24.41 -1.43 -1.55
N LEU A 172 23.54 -2.34 -1.11
CA LEU A 172 22.41 -2.84 -1.91
C LEU A 172 21.44 -1.71 -2.28
N ALA A 173 21.16 -0.81 -1.34
CA ALA A 173 20.35 0.38 -1.58
C ALA A 173 20.96 1.30 -2.65
N SER A 174 22.27 1.50 -2.60
CA SER A 174 23.01 2.34 -3.56
C SER A 174 23.05 1.70 -4.95
N ALA A 175 23.23 0.40 -5.06
CA ALA A 175 23.20 -0.32 -6.34
C ALA A 175 21.84 -0.18 -7.05
N GLY A 176 20.74 -0.15 -6.28
CA GLY A 176 19.42 0.15 -6.79
C GLY A 176 19.27 1.55 -7.39
N HIS A 177 20.06 2.52 -6.90
CA HIS A 177 20.03 3.91 -7.36
C HIS A 177 20.91 4.15 -8.59
N LEU A 178 22.15 3.61 -8.59
CA LEU A 178 23.13 3.84 -9.65
C LEU A 178 22.68 3.38 -11.03
N ALA A 179 21.94 2.29 -11.12
CA ALA A 179 21.36 1.85 -12.39
C ALA A 179 20.18 2.73 -12.86
N ALA A 180 19.71 3.66 -12.04
CA ALA A 180 18.69 4.64 -12.40
C ALA A 180 19.30 5.98 -12.86
N ALA A 181 20.52 6.28 -12.42
CA ALA A 181 21.25 7.52 -12.72
C ALA A 181 22.12 7.42 -13.98
N GLY A 182 22.04 6.32 -14.72
CA GLY A 182 22.79 6.13 -15.96
C GLY A 182 22.33 7.08 -17.07
N SER A 183 22.66 8.32 -16.96
CA SER A 183 23.10 9.36 -17.90
C SER A 183 23.00 10.71 -17.21
N PRO A 184 24.11 11.41 -16.97
CA PRO A 184 24.03 12.84 -16.68
C PRO A 184 23.40 13.54 -17.90
N PRO A 185 22.60 14.55 -17.72
CA PRO A 185 22.22 15.41 -18.84
C PRO A 185 23.49 16.04 -19.34
N SER A 186 23.88 15.64 -20.55
CA SER A 186 24.97 16.30 -21.26
C SER A 186 24.62 17.79 -21.36
N SER A 187 25.36 18.60 -20.63
CA SER A 187 25.31 20.05 -20.78
C SER A 187 25.50 20.36 -22.26
N PRO A 188 24.66 21.18 -22.89
CA PRO A 188 24.94 21.65 -24.24
C PRO A 188 26.11 22.58 -24.18
N SER A 189 27.27 22.12 -24.60
CA SER A 189 28.40 23.01 -24.96
C SER A 189 27.98 23.78 -26.20
N PRO A 190 28.04 25.11 -26.20
CA PRO A 190 27.82 25.89 -27.38
C PRO A 190 29.19 25.98 -28.15
N SER A 191 29.37 25.18 -29.16
CA SER A 191 30.30 25.53 -30.24
C SER A 191 30.23 24.58 -31.43
N ALA A 192 30.19 25.23 -32.56
CA ALA A 192 30.56 24.83 -33.91
C ALA A 192 29.41 24.42 -34.85
N LEU A 193 29.13 25.43 -35.67
CA LEU A 193 28.54 25.30 -37.01
C LEU A 193 29.42 24.41 -37.89
N ALA A 194 28.83 23.45 -38.62
CA ALA A 194 29.03 23.26 -40.06
C ALA A 194 28.20 22.04 -40.52
N PRO A 195 27.66 22.06 -41.76
CA PRO A 195 26.79 21.04 -42.30
C PRO A 195 27.54 20.02 -43.14
N SER A 196 27.15 18.76 -43.12
CA SER A 196 27.23 17.87 -44.29
C SER A 196 26.70 16.46 -44.05
N ALA A 197 25.76 16.10 -44.91
CA ALA A 197 25.56 14.83 -45.64
C ALA A 197 25.40 13.48 -44.89
N SER A 198 24.18 12.99 -45.05
CA SER A 198 23.84 11.61 -45.47
C SER A 198 24.75 10.45 -45.06
N ALA A 199 24.29 9.61 -44.14
CA ALA A 199 24.50 8.17 -44.22
C ALA A 199 23.43 7.43 -43.43
N SER A 200 22.64 6.69 -44.17
CA SER A 200 21.75 5.62 -43.69
C SER A 200 22.54 4.56 -42.95
N SER A 201 22.19 4.33 -41.70
CA SER A 201 22.59 3.11 -41.02
C SER A 201 21.49 2.66 -40.05
N SER A 202 21.11 1.41 -40.19
CA SER A 202 20.08 0.63 -39.53
C SER A 202 20.13 0.73 -38.01
N PRO A 203 18.95 0.62 -37.34
CA PRO A 203 18.91 0.63 -35.87
C PRO A 203 19.37 -0.72 -35.33
N SER A 204 20.55 -0.78 -34.77
CA SER A 204 20.98 -1.90 -33.93
C SER A 204 20.19 -1.90 -32.65
N ALA A 205 19.37 -2.93 -32.50
CA ALA A 205 18.58 -3.22 -31.32
C ALA A 205 19.48 -3.68 -30.17
N ASN A 206 19.94 -2.77 -29.35
CA ASN A 206 20.30 -3.08 -27.95
C ASN A 206 20.41 -1.79 -27.13
N ARG A 207 19.26 -1.12 -26.89
CA ARG A 207 19.16 -0.07 -25.90
C ARG A 207 18.83 -0.75 -24.56
N PRO A 208 19.67 -0.62 -23.52
CA PRO A 208 19.23 -0.96 -22.17
C PRO A 208 18.03 -0.04 -21.86
N THR A 209 16.91 -0.65 -21.56
CA THR A 209 15.66 0.03 -21.21
C THR A 209 15.87 0.77 -19.89
N ALA A 210 16.38 1.99 -19.97
CA ALA A 210 16.29 2.93 -18.87
C ALA A 210 14.79 3.13 -18.61
N GLY A 211 14.31 2.72 -17.45
CA GLY A 211 12.92 2.93 -17.06
C GLY A 211 12.58 4.43 -17.11
N PRO A 212 11.30 4.77 -17.26
CA PRO A 212 10.87 6.15 -17.36
C PRO A 212 11.45 7.00 -16.20
N PRO A 213 11.84 8.25 -16.46
CA PRO A 213 12.34 9.15 -15.40
C PRO A 213 11.28 9.30 -14.30
N ILE A 214 11.74 9.47 -13.06
CA ILE A 214 10.87 9.71 -11.92
C ILE A 214 10.07 10.98 -12.19
N ALA A 215 8.76 10.94 -11.99
CA ALA A 215 7.90 12.12 -12.14
C ALA A 215 8.37 13.22 -11.18
N GLY A 216 8.72 14.39 -11.71
CA GLY A 216 9.10 15.53 -10.87
C GLY A 216 7.95 16.00 -9.96
N PRO A 217 8.25 16.80 -8.92
CA PRO A 217 7.25 17.21 -7.92
C PRO A 217 6.06 17.95 -8.54
N VAL A 218 6.28 18.74 -9.58
CA VAL A 218 5.22 19.44 -10.33
C VAL A 218 4.26 18.44 -11.00
N ALA A 219 4.80 17.40 -11.62
CA ALA A 219 3.99 16.37 -12.27
C ALA A 219 3.20 15.53 -11.24
N LEU A 220 3.78 15.28 -10.07
CA LEU A 220 3.12 14.57 -8.98
C LEU A 220 1.96 15.38 -8.38
N ARG A 221 2.14 16.68 -8.19
CA ARG A 221 1.06 17.57 -7.76
C ARG A 221 -0.08 17.59 -8.78
N ALA A 222 0.22 17.77 -10.05
CA ALA A 222 -0.78 17.75 -11.13
C ALA A 222 -1.50 16.38 -11.24
N ALA A 223 -0.80 15.27 -11.00
CA ALA A 223 -1.41 13.95 -10.96
C ALA A 223 -2.32 13.77 -9.75
N GLY A 224 -1.91 14.27 -8.57
CA GLY A 224 -2.73 14.26 -7.35
C GLY A 224 -4.03 15.04 -7.53
N GLU A 225 -3.96 16.24 -8.10
CA GLU A 225 -5.13 17.07 -8.38
C GLU A 225 -6.11 16.43 -9.39
N ARG A 226 -5.58 15.79 -10.44
CA ARG A 226 -6.43 15.05 -11.41
C ARG A 226 -7.15 13.89 -10.74
N THR A 227 -6.47 13.15 -9.92
CA THR A 227 -7.04 12.00 -9.19
C THR A 227 -8.10 12.47 -8.20
N SER A 228 -7.86 13.55 -7.46
CA SER A 228 -8.82 14.14 -6.53
C SER A 228 -10.09 14.58 -7.27
N ARG A 229 -9.96 15.32 -8.37
CA ARG A 229 -11.10 15.75 -9.20
C ARG A 229 -11.88 14.57 -9.78
N PHE A 230 -11.21 13.49 -10.17
CA PHE A 230 -11.87 12.26 -10.65
C PHE A 230 -12.70 11.63 -9.54
N TRP A 231 -12.14 11.43 -8.35
CA TRP A 231 -12.85 10.85 -7.20
C TRP A 231 -14.02 11.70 -6.74
N THR A 232 -13.87 13.03 -6.72
CA THR A 232 -14.97 13.94 -6.39
C THR A 232 -16.12 13.81 -7.39
N ARG A 233 -15.81 13.79 -8.69
CA ARG A 233 -16.82 13.57 -9.75
C ARG A 233 -17.49 12.22 -9.65
N SER A 234 -16.73 11.16 -9.37
CA SER A 234 -17.26 9.80 -9.20
C SER A 234 -18.15 9.70 -7.96
N ALA A 235 -17.79 10.34 -6.86
CA ALA A 235 -18.61 10.38 -5.64
C ALA A 235 -19.91 11.12 -5.90
N ILE A 236 -19.90 12.27 -6.58
CA ILE A 236 -21.10 13.00 -6.95
C ILE A 236 -22.00 12.15 -7.85
N ALA A 237 -21.43 11.51 -8.88
CA ALA A 237 -22.19 10.63 -9.77
C ALA A 237 -22.84 9.45 -9.03
N LEU A 238 -22.12 8.84 -8.10
CA LEU A 238 -22.65 7.75 -7.27
C LEU A 238 -23.80 8.24 -6.37
N THR A 239 -23.63 9.41 -5.75
CA THR A 239 -24.69 10.02 -4.92
C THR A 239 -25.94 10.29 -5.75
N VAL A 240 -25.80 10.83 -6.95
CA VAL A 240 -26.94 11.06 -7.86
C VAL A 240 -27.62 9.76 -8.25
N ILE A 241 -26.85 8.69 -8.52
CA ILE A 241 -27.42 7.36 -8.82
C ILE A 241 -28.19 6.81 -7.62
N ILE A 242 -27.64 6.89 -6.41
CA ILE A 242 -28.29 6.41 -5.20
C ILE A 242 -29.60 7.18 -4.96
N VAL A 243 -29.56 8.52 -5.03
CA VAL A 243 -30.75 9.37 -4.85
C VAL A 243 -31.80 9.06 -5.93
N GLY A 244 -31.38 8.91 -7.19
CA GLY A 244 -32.26 8.55 -8.29
C GLY A 244 -32.89 7.17 -8.12
N ALA A 245 -32.10 6.17 -7.73
CA ALA A 245 -32.60 4.83 -7.44
C ALA A 245 -33.59 4.82 -6.28
N THR A 246 -33.29 5.56 -5.20
CA THR A 246 -34.19 5.69 -4.04
C THR A 246 -35.50 6.35 -4.43
N ALA A 247 -35.45 7.44 -5.20
CA ALA A 247 -36.65 8.12 -5.70
C ALA A 247 -37.49 7.21 -6.60
N LEU A 248 -36.83 6.42 -7.47
CA LEU A 248 -37.49 5.44 -8.33
C LEU A 248 -38.15 4.34 -7.50
N THR A 249 -37.45 3.80 -6.48
CA THR A 249 -37.98 2.77 -5.61
C THR A 249 -39.20 3.28 -4.83
N LEU A 250 -39.15 4.51 -4.33
CA LEU A 250 -40.30 5.14 -3.65
C LEU A 250 -41.50 5.37 -4.57
N ARG A 251 -41.24 5.62 -5.88
CA ARG A 251 -42.31 5.78 -6.89
C ARG A 251 -42.93 4.46 -7.33
N THR A 252 -42.14 3.40 -7.35
CA THR A 252 -42.57 2.09 -7.85
C THR A 252 -42.92 1.09 -6.77
N ALA A 253 -42.62 1.41 -5.49
CA ALA A 253 -42.95 0.58 -4.38
C ALA A 253 -44.51 0.49 -4.26
N PRO A 254 -45.08 -0.70 -4.33
CA PRO A 254 -46.54 -0.86 -4.12
C PRO A 254 -46.86 -0.45 -2.69
N THR A 255 -47.72 0.58 -2.53
CA THR A 255 -48.20 1.06 -1.23
C THR A 255 -49.27 0.14 -0.63
N HIS A 256 -49.09 -1.16 -0.71
CA HIS A 256 -49.93 -2.08 0.04
C HIS A 256 -49.39 -2.20 1.45
N TYR A 257 -49.96 -1.39 2.34
CA TYR A 257 -49.76 -1.53 3.77
C TYR A 257 -50.47 -2.81 4.20
N LEU A 258 -49.74 -3.90 4.36
CA LEU A 258 -50.25 -5.08 5.07
C LEU A 258 -50.30 -4.69 6.53
N ALA A 259 -51.54 -4.46 7.04
CA ALA A 259 -51.74 -4.16 8.44
C ALA A 259 -51.13 -5.30 9.29
N PRO A 260 -50.40 -4.99 10.37
CA PRO A 260 -49.84 -6.01 11.23
C PRO A 260 -50.98 -6.87 11.77
N VAL A 261 -50.86 -8.20 11.59
CA VAL A 261 -51.84 -9.16 12.08
C VAL A 261 -51.92 -9.01 13.60
N SER A 262 -53.08 -8.65 14.12
CA SER A 262 -53.30 -8.50 15.57
C SER A 262 -52.93 -9.80 16.28
N PRO A 263 -52.15 -9.75 17.38
CA PRO A 263 -51.84 -10.96 18.14
C PRO A 263 -53.17 -11.48 18.74
N GLY A 264 -53.66 -12.63 18.26
CA GLY A 264 -54.91 -13.27 18.75
C GLY A 264 -55.82 -13.83 17.68
N ARG A 265 -55.59 -13.61 16.38
CA ARG A 265 -56.32 -14.37 15.36
C ARG A 265 -55.59 -15.66 15.03
N PRO A 266 -56.23 -16.84 15.16
CA PRO A 266 -55.61 -18.07 14.69
C PRO A 266 -55.42 -17.94 13.18
N VAL A 267 -54.19 -18.19 12.73
CA VAL A 267 -53.81 -18.22 11.31
C VAL A 267 -54.37 -19.49 10.69
N GLN A 268 -55.69 -19.49 10.44
CA GLN A 268 -56.42 -20.68 9.97
C GLN A 268 -56.71 -20.61 8.46
N GLU A 269 -56.24 -19.55 7.76
CA GLU A 269 -56.45 -19.40 6.32
C GLU A 269 -55.21 -18.91 5.60
N LEU A 270 -54.04 -19.48 5.91
CA LEU A 270 -52.99 -19.52 4.88
C LEU A 270 -53.32 -20.76 4.03
N PRO A 271 -53.57 -20.59 2.73
CA PRO A 271 -53.59 -21.74 1.84
C PRO A 271 -52.23 -22.38 2.00
N ALA A 272 -52.21 -23.66 2.35
CA ALA A 272 -50.99 -24.45 2.40
C ALA A 272 -50.34 -24.39 0.99
N GLN A 273 -49.48 -23.42 0.79
CA GLN A 273 -48.64 -23.35 -0.41
C GLN A 273 -47.78 -24.60 -0.37
N GLY A 274 -48.20 -25.56 -1.12
CA GLY A 274 -47.63 -26.79 -1.53
C GLY A 274 -46.32 -27.18 -0.89
N MET A 275 -46.35 -27.88 0.18
CA MET A 275 -45.32 -28.89 0.42
C MET A 275 -45.49 -29.90 -0.73
N LEU A 276 -44.52 -29.92 -1.65
CA LEU A 276 -44.46 -30.84 -2.76
C LEU A 276 -44.40 -32.28 -2.26
N GLY A 277 -45.55 -32.97 -2.22
CA GLY A 277 -45.64 -34.40 -2.04
C GLY A 277 -45.65 -34.89 -0.58
N PRO A 278 -46.05 -36.11 -0.33
CA PRO A 278 -45.99 -36.73 0.98
C PRO A 278 -44.52 -36.86 1.42
N LEU A 279 -44.22 -36.44 2.66
CA LEU A 279 -42.92 -36.55 3.29
C LEU A 279 -42.33 -37.94 3.07
N SER A 280 -41.10 -38.00 2.61
CA SER A 280 -40.37 -39.25 2.46
C SER A 280 -40.23 -39.94 3.83
N GLN A 281 -40.08 -41.27 3.83
CA GLN A 281 -39.91 -42.04 5.07
C GLN A 281 -38.73 -41.55 5.92
N GLN A 282 -37.72 -40.96 5.29
CA GLN A 282 -36.56 -40.37 5.98
C GLN A 282 -36.90 -39.02 6.65
N GLU A 283 -37.69 -38.20 6.01
CA GLU A 283 -38.15 -36.91 6.56
C GLU A 283 -39.11 -37.11 7.73
N LEU A 284 -39.98 -38.13 7.67
CA LEU A 284 -40.81 -38.51 8.79
C LEU A 284 -40.02 -39.02 10.01
N LYS A 285 -38.94 -39.77 9.78
CA LYS A 285 -38.02 -40.21 10.85
C LYS A 285 -37.26 -39.06 11.44
N LEU A 286 -36.79 -38.09 10.60
CA LEU A 286 -36.12 -36.89 11.05
C LEU A 286 -37.03 -35.97 11.85
N SER A 287 -38.26 -35.75 11.39
CA SER A 287 -39.25 -34.89 12.09
C SER A 287 -39.68 -35.46 13.44
N THR A 288 -39.83 -36.80 13.53
CA THR A 288 -40.09 -37.48 14.80
C THR A 288 -38.89 -37.44 15.76
N LYS A 289 -37.68 -37.59 15.24
CA LYS A 289 -36.43 -37.45 16.02
C LYS A 289 -36.26 -36.03 16.56
N LEU A 290 -36.41 -35.01 15.72
CA LEU A 290 -36.31 -33.59 16.10
C LEU A 290 -37.39 -33.19 17.12
N ARG A 291 -38.61 -33.73 16.99
CA ARG A 291 -39.68 -33.46 17.96
C ARG A 291 -39.38 -34.10 19.33
N LYS A 292 -38.73 -35.27 19.35
CA LYS A 292 -38.32 -35.96 20.56
C LYS A 292 -37.11 -35.28 21.24
N GLU A 293 -36.19 -34.74 20.47
CA GLU A 293 -35.01 -34.00 20.97
C GLU A 293 -35.40 -32.58 21.44
N ALA A 294 -36.37 -31.93 20.77
CA ALA A 294 -36.88 -30.62 21.20
C ALA A 294 -37.57 -30.68 22.59
N ALA A 295 -38.10 -31.84 22.98
CA ALA A 295 -38.69 -32.05 24.33
C ALA A 295 -37.60 -32.26 25.41
N GLY A 296 -36.37 -32.54 25.05
CA GLY A 296 -35.19 -32.76 25.94
C GLY A 296 -34.14 -31.69 25.88
N GLY A 297 -34.42 -30.48 25.31
CA GLY A 297 -33.48 -29.39 25.20
C GLY A 297 -32.98 -28.91 26.56
N PRO A 298 -31.75 -28.35 26.62
CA PRO A 298 -31.16 -27.87 27.86
C PRO A 298 -32.06 -26.78 28.48
N ALA A 299 -32.34 -26.92 29.79
CA ALA A 299 -33.08 -25.93 30.54
C ALA A 299 -32.45 -24.54 30.36
N ARG A 300 -33.25 -23.56 29.93
CA ARG A 300 -32.81 -22.17 29.90
C ARG A 300 -32.40 -21.78 31.30
N LEU A 301 -31.15 -21.39 31.47
CA LEU A 301 -30.69 -20.72 32.68
C LEU A 301 -31.42 -19.37 32.75
N GLU A 302 -32.43 -19.25 33.61
CA GLU A 302 -32.98 -17.95 33.97
C GLU A 302 -31.98 -17.24 34.89
N PRO A 303 -31.60 -15.99 34.60
CA PRO A 303 -30.72 -15.24 35.50
C PRO A 303 -31.52 -14.92 36.79
N GLU A 304 -31.04 -15.42 37.92
CA GLU A 304 -31.55 -15.06 39.23
C GLU A 304 -31.25 -13.57 39.49
N ALA A 305 -32.28 -12.76 39.67
CA ALA A 305 -32.13 -11.36 40.06
C ALA A 305 -31.63 -11.30 41.50
N ARG A 306 -30.45 -10.70 41.70
CA ARG A 306 -29.89 -10.30 42.98
C ARG A 306 -30.28 -8.87 43.31
#